data_c097115528973104f05f3ac50f117c93
#
_entry.id   c097115528973104f05f3ac50f117c93
#
_cell.length_a   1.000
_cell.length_b   1.000
_cell.length_c   1.000
_cell.angle_alpha   90.00
_cell.angle_beta   90.00
_cell.angle_gamma   90.00
#
_symmetry.space_group_name_H-M   'P 1'
#
loop_
_entity.id
_entity.type
_entity.pdbx_description
1 polymer ?
#
loop_
_entity_poly.entity_id
_entity_poly.type
_entity_poly.pdbx_seq_one_letter_code
_entity_poly.pdbx_strand_id
1 'polypeptide(L)'
;MDYATITYERRKAVALITLNRPDRLNAWTPQMASEQAHAFRAANDDELVGAIVMTGAGRGFCAGADMNDTFKSRLDGKDPAGDGEHSGGMPPDVDWVTLVRESKPLIAAVNGAAVGIGMTMILPFDVIVASERAKFGMLFIKVGLVPELASTRLLVQRVGFGRASEMCLSGRLCEAAEAYRIGLADRLVAPDELMDSAIALAGEVAENPRPQLRMIKRLLTENSLESDLGVVQRREHELIRECWRSVEHRRAVEAFLARPR
;
A
#
# COMPACT_ATOMS: atom_id res chain seq x y z
N MET A 1 15.63 5.00 14.28
CA MET A 1 14.31 5.41 14.79
C MET A 1 13.76 4.25 15.57
N ASP A 2 13.40 4.48 16.82
CA ASP A 2 12.83 3.43 17.67
C ASP A 2 11.32 3.51 17.59
N TYR A 3 10.71 2.60 16.84
CA TYR A 3 9.27 2.41 16.75
C TYR A 3 8.84 1.32 17.74
N ALA A 4 7.64 1.44 18.29
CA ALA A 4 7.11 0.47 19.24
C ALA A 4 6.26 -0.63 18.56
N THR A 5 5.62 -0.32 17.44
CA THR A 5 4.63 -1.18 16.78
C THR A 5 5.01 -1.62 15.38
N ILE A 6 6.07 -1.05 14.82
CA ILE A 6 6.64 -1.41 13.52
C ILE A 6 8.16 -1.54 13.63
N THR A 7 8.80 -2.10 12.59
CA THR A 7 10.24 -1.96 12.39
C THR A 7 10.50 -1.30 11.04
N TYR A 8 11.62 -0.57 10.94
CA TYR A 8 12.09 0.05 9.70
C TYR A 8 13.53 -0.38 9.43
N GLU A 9 13.77 -0.96 8.28
CA GLU A 9 15.09 -1.39 7.81
C GLU A 9 15.29 -0.92 6.37
N ARG A 10 16.50 -0.43 6.03
CA ARG A 10 16.86 -0.19 4.65
C ARG A 10 17.72 -1.34 4.11
N ARG A 11 17.23 -2.02 3.09
CA ARG A 11 17.91 -3.07 2.33
C ARG A 11 18.30 -2.53 0.96
N LYS A 12 19.57 -2.10 0.78
CA LYS A 12 20.03 -1.41 -0.43
C LYS A 12 19.15 -0.18 -0.73
N ALA A 13 18.46 -0.19 -1.87
CA ALA A 13 17.54 0.87 -2.30
C ALA A 13 16.07 0.63 -1.91
N VAL A 14 15.78 -0.34 -1.05
CA VAL A 14 14.43 -0.68 -0.60
C VAL A 14 14.29 -0.37 0.89
N ALA A 15 13.27 0.40 1.27
CA ALA A 15 12.83 0.52 2.66
C ALA A 15 11.87 -0.64 2.98
N LEU A 16 12.19 -1.42 3.99
CA LEU A 16 11.33 -2.47 4.51
C LEU A 16 10.68 -2.00 5.81
N ILE A 17 9.36 -1.94 5.82
CA ILE A 17 8.54 -1.63 6.98
C ILE A 17 7.81 -2.91 7.39
N THR A 18 7.99 -3.33 8.63
CA THR A 18 7.34 -4.54 9.16
C THR A 18 6.41 -4.17 10.31
N LEU A 19 5.12 -4.46 10.19
CA LEU A 19 4.18 -4.39 11.30
C LEU A 19 4.62 -5.37 12.38
N ASN A 20 4.86 -4.91 13.60
CA ASN A 20 5.57 -5.70 14.62
C ASN A 20 4.82 -5.79 15.96
N ARG A 21 3.61 -6.32 15.90
CA ARG A 21 2.81 -6.76 17.05
C ARG A 21 2.35 -8.23 16.83
N PRO A 22 3.29 -9.19 16.63
CA PRO A 22 2.95 -10.56 16.18
C PRO A 22 2.01 -11.29 17.15
N ASP A 23 2.12 -11.05 18.44
CA ASP A 23 1.25 -11.63 19.47
C ASP A 23 -0.21 -11.17 19.36
N ARG A 24 -0.47 -10.07 18.69
CA ARG A 24 -1.78 -9.50 18.39
C ARG A 24 -2.12 -9.60 16.89
N LEU A 25 -1.46 -10.46 16.13
CA LEU A 25 -1.60 -10.57 14.67
C LEU A 25 -1.46 -9.22 13.97
N ASN A 26 -0.58 -8.36 14.49
CA ASN A 26 -0.35 -7.00 14.00
C ASN A 26 -1.63 -6.15 13.97
N ALA A 27 -2.53 -6.36 14.93
CA ALA A 27 -3.76 -5.57 15.08
C ALA A 27 -3.41 -4.07 15.14
N TRP A 28 -4.11 -3.31 14.32
CA TRP A 28 -3.87 -1.89 14.08
C TRP A 28 -4.25 -1.04 15.29
N THR A 29 -3.43 -0.04 15.57
CA THR A 29 -3.68 0.98 16.59
C THR A 29 -3.37 2.37 16.04
N PRO A 30 -3.90 3.47 16.65
CA PRO A 30 -3.52 4.84 16.27
C PRO A 30 -2.02 5.09 16.34
N GLN A 31 -1.31 4.51 17.33
CA GLN A 31 0.15 4.58 17.40
C GLN A 31 0.81 3.92 16.18
N MET A 32 0.37 2.73 15.78
CA MET A 32 0.88 2.05 14.59
C MET A 32 0.67 2.89 13.33
N ALA A 33 -0.48 3.56 13.19
CA ALA A 33 -0.74 4.46 12.07
C ALA A 33 0.21 5.65 12.04
N SER A 34 0.44 6.30 13.18
CA SER A 34 1.39 7.42 13.30
C SER A 34 2.81 6.97 12.94
N GLU A 35 3.23 5.81 13.43
CA GLU A 35 4.55 5.24 13.14
C GLU A 35 4.71 4.87 11.67
N GLN A 36 3.68 4.29 11.04
CA GLN A 36 3.67 3.99 9.59
C GLN A 36 3.77 5.28 8.77
N ALA A 37 2.96 6.30 9.09
CA ALA A 37 3.00 7.59 8.38
C ALA A 37 4.38 8.24 8.49
N HIS A 38 4.98 8.22 9.69
CA HIS A 38 6.34 8.72 9.91
C HIS A 38 7.38 7.91 9.10
N ALA A 39 7.29 6.58 9.09
CA ALA A 39 8.20 5.71 8.36
C ALA A 39 8.09 5.92 6.82
N PHE A 40 6.88 6.15 6.29
CA PHE A 40 6.70 6.48 4.87
C PHE A 40 7.31 7.84 4.51
N ARG A 41 7.11 8.86 5.34
CA ARG A 41 7.73 10.18 5.15
C ARG A 41 9.26 10.05 5.17
N ALA A 42 9.82 9.36 6.17
CA ALA A 42 11.25 9.11 6.26
C ALA A 42 11.81 8.34 5.03
N ALA A 43 11.11 7.32 4.55
CA ALA A 43 11.50 6.61 3.32
C ALA A 43 11.43 7.49 2.07
N ASN A 44 10.46 8.41 2.01
CA ASN A 44 10.33 9.37 0.91
C ASN A 44 11.47 10.40 0.89
N ASP A 45 11.93 10.82 2.07
CA ASP A 45 12.99 11.81 2.24
C ASP A 45 14.40 11.22 2.04
N ASP A 46 14.57 9.89 2.26
CA ASP A 46 15.85 9.21 2.06
C ASP A 46 16.16 9.04 0.56
N GLU A 47 17.13 9.79 0.04
CA GLU A 47 17.56 9.71 -1.37
C GLU A 47 18.08 8.33 -1.77
N LEU A 48 18.51 7.49 -0.85
CA LEU A 48 18.97 6.14 -1.13
C LEU A 48 17.85 5.12 -1.29
N VAL A 49 16.61 5.47 -0.89
CA VAL A 49 15.42 4.62 -1.06
C VAL A 49 14.77 4.89 -2.41
N GLY A 50 14.50 3.86 -3.18
CA GLY A 50 13.80 3.92 -4.48
C GLY A 50 12.40 3.30 -4.45
N ALA A 51 12.15 2.34 -3.53
CA ALA A 51 10.87 1.69 -3.32
C ALA A 51 10.68 1.28 -1.87
N ILE A 52 9.43 1.03 -1.47
CA ILE A 52 9.05 0.66 -0.11
C ILE A 52 8.33 -0.69 -0.15
N VAL A 53 8.69 -1.60 0.75
CA VAL A 53 7.99 -2.87 0.98
C VAL A 53 7.38 -2.83 2.37
N MET A 54 6.11 -3.24 2.52
CA MET A 54 5.46 -3.41 3.81
C MET A 54 4.99 -4.84 4.00
N THR A 55 5.26 -5.41 5.17
CA THR A 55 4.86 -6.77 5.56
C THR A 55 4.46 -6.83 7.03
N GLY A 56 4.04 -8.01 7.52
CA GLY A 56 3.73 -8.26 8.93
C GLY A 56 4.67 -9.26 9.57
N ALA A 57 5.08 -9.01 10.81
CA ALA A 57 5.82 -9.98 11.60
C ALA A 57 4.94 -11.17 12.00
N GLY A 58 5.53 -12.36 12.07
CA GLY A 58 4.83 -13.58 12.48
C GLY A 58 3.85 -14.12 11.44
N ARG A 59 2.71 -14.65 11.88
CA ARG A 59 1.78 -15.41 11.03
C ARG A 59 0.71 -14.59 10.31
N GLY A 60 0.56 -13.31 10.64
CA GLY A 60 -0.47 -12.43 10.07
C GLY A 60 0.15 -11.18 9.46
N PHE A 61 -0.52 -10.61 8.44
CA PHE A 61 -0.19 -9.29 7.96
C PHE A 61 -0.73 -8.23 8.94
N CYS A 62 -2.07 -8.09 9.01
CA CYS A 62 -2.77 -7.26 9.99
C CYS A 62 -4.22 -7.75 10.12
N ALA A 63 -4.61 -8.17 11.31
CA ALA A 63 -5.93 -8.77 11.56
C ALA A 63 -7.06 -7.76 11.78
N GLY A 64 -6.85 -6.48 11.41
CA GLY A 64 -7.82 -5.40 11.61
C GLY A 64 -7.48 -4.52 12.80
N ALA A 65 -8.41 -3.62 13.15
CA ALA A 65 -8.24 -2.72 14.29
C ALA A 65 -8.21 -3.50 15.61
N ASP A 66 -7.35 -3.06 16.54
CA ASP A 66 -7.29 -3.65 17.88
C ASP A 66 -8.61 -3.40 18.63
N MET A 67 -9.28 -4.49 19.04
CA MET A 67 -10.61 -4.41 19.64
C MET A 67 -10.62 -3.63 20.97
N ASN A 68 -9.55 -3.73 21.76
CA ASN A 68 -9.48 -3.04 23.04
C ASN A 68 -9.10 -1.56 22.86
N ASP A 69 -8.07 -1.30 22.06
CA ASP A 69 -7.50 0.04 21.92
C ASP A 69 -8.36 0.95 21.02
N THR A 70 -9.22 0.36 20.18
CA THR A 70 -10.04 1.11 19.22
C THR A 70 -11.53 1.04 19.54
N PHE A 71 -12.12 -0.17 19.54
CA PHE A 71 -13.58 -0.29 19.66
C PHE A 71 -14.08 -0.14 21.08
N LYS A 72 -13.41 -0.76 22.07
CA LYS A 72 -13.81 -0.64 23.45
C LYS A 72 -13.69 0.80 23.96
N SER A 73 -12.61 1.49 23.58
CA SER A 73 -12.42 2.90 23.92
C SER A 73 -13.55 3.78 23.39
N ARG A 74 -14.05 3.53 22.17
CA ARG A 74 -15.21 4.25 21.62
C ARG A 74 -16.52 3.93 22.34
N LEU A 75 -16.76 2.67 22.70
CA LEU A 75 -17.92 2.29 23.49
C LEU A 75 -17.90 2.97 24.88
N ASP A 76 -16.72 3.20 25.44
CA ASP A 76 -16.51 3.93 26.71
C ASP A 76 -16.55 5.47 26.53
N GLY A 77 -16.92 5.97 25.35
CA GLY A 77 -17.01 7.40 25.02
C GLY A 77 -15.67 8.09 24.83
N LYS A 78 -14.60 7.33 24.65
CA LYS A 78 -13.25 7.84 24.33
C LYS A 78 -12.98 7.57 22.85
N ASP A 79 -12.77 8.60 22.04
CA ASP A 79 -12.25 8.41 20.69
C ASP A 79 -10.72 8.48 20.70
N PRO A 80 -10.01 7.37 20.56
CA PRO A 80 -8.56 7.33 20.57
C PRO A 80 -7.92 8.01 19.35
N ALA A 81 -8.69 8.30 18.30
CA ALA A 81 -8.21 8.96 17.07
C ALA A 81 -8.55 10.46 17.02
N GLY A 82 -9.35 10.99 17.96
CA GLY A 82 -9.83 12.38 17.97
C GLY A 82 -10.90 12.66 16.90
N ASP A 83 -11.50 13.86 16.95
CA ASP A 83 -12.61 14.31 16.08
C ASP A 83 -12.14 14.80 14.69
N GLY A 84 -11.03 14.33 14.14
CA GLY A 84 -10.51 14.77 12.84
C GLY A 84 -11.38 14.35 11.68
N GLU A 85 -11.64 15.26 10.73
CA GLU A 85 -12.47 15.04 9.52
C GLU A 85 -12.05 13.84 8.64
N HIS A 86 -10.79 13.39 8.75
CA HIS A 86 -10.23 12.31 7.93
C HIS A 86 -9.99 11.01 8.71
N SER A 87 -10.55 10.87 9.91
CA SER A 87 -9.96 9.93 10.87
C SER A 87 -10.18 8.46 10.55
N GLY A 88 -11.18 7.98 9.78
CA GLY A 88 -11.32 6.52 9.49
C GLY A 88 -10.48 5.61 10.41
N GLY A 89 -10.09 6.12 11.60
CA GLY A 89 -9.12 5.54 12.50
C GLY A 89 -7.67 6.03 12.34
N MET A 90 -7.33 6.79 11.30
CA MET A 90 -6.00 7.39 11.12
C MET A 90 -5.83 8.63 12.02
N PRO A 91 -4.59 9.00 12.39
CA PRO A 91 -4.33 10.27 13.06
C PRO A 91 -4.90 11.46 12.28
N PRO A 92 -5.38 12.53 12.95
CA PRO A 92 -6.06 13.66 12.28
C PRO A 92 -5.24 14.37 11.20
N ASP A 93 -3.91 14.28 11.29
CA ASP A 93 -2.94 14.88 10.35
C ASP A 93 -2.53 13.93 9.21
N VAL A 94 -3.13 12.74 9.12
CA VAL A 94 -2.76 11.72 8.14
C VAL A 94 -3.92 11.43 7.18
N ASP A 95 -3.86 12.02 5.99
CA ASP A 95 -4.57 11.49 4.82
C ASP A 95 -3.78 10.30 4.27
N TRP A 96 -4.20 9.10 4.65
CA TRP A 96 -3.49 7.86 4.31
C TRP A 96 -3.44 7.62 2.80
N VAL A 97 -4.54 7.83 2.11
CA VAL A 97 -4.62 7.55 0.66
C VAL A 97 -3.69 8.47 -0.11
N THR A 98 -3.74 9.77 0.20
CA THR A 98 -2.84 10.77 -0.41
C THR A 98 -1.38 10.46 -0.06
N LEU A 99 -1.07 10.19 1.22
CA LEU A 99 0.29 9.83 1.64
C LEU A 99 0.84 8.63 0.85
N VAL A 100 0.04 7.58 0.70
CA VAL A 100 0.44 6.38 -0.05
C VAL A 100 0.60 6.68 -1.55
N ARG A 101 -0.35 7.41 -2.15
CA ARG A 101 -0.30 7.68 -3.59
C ARG A 101 0.80 8.66 -3.99
N GLU A 102 1.21 9.55 -3.10
CA GLU A 102 2.33 10.48 -3.31
C GLU A 102 3.70 9.89 -2.90
N SER A 103 3.71 8.78 -2.18
CA SER A 103 4.95 8.08 -1.80
C SER A 103 5.66 7.45 -2.99
N LYS A 104 6.93 7.12 -2.80
CA LYS A 104 7.70 6.22 -3.67
C LYS A 104 6.90 4.94 -3.93
N PRO A 105 7.20 4.16 -4.98
CA PRO A 105 6.51 2.90 -5.23
C PRO A 105 6.42 2.01 -3.99
N LEU A 106 5.21 1.51 -3.71
CA LEU A 106 4.85 0.73 -2.53
C LEU A 106 4.40 -0.67 -2.90
N ILE A 107 5.00 -1.66 -2.26
CA ILE A 107 4.68 -3.08 -2.43
C ILE A 107 4.22 -3.65 -1.09
N ALA A 108 3.02 -4.22 -1.05
CA ALA A 108 2.56 -5.00 0.08
C ALA A 108 3.00 -6.46 -0.08
N ALA A 109 3.73 -7.00 0.89
CA ALA A 109 4.06 -8.42 1.01
C ALA A 109 3.16 -9.05 2.08
N VAL A 110 2.04 -9.62 1.64
CA VAL A 110 0.97 -10.11 2.52
C VAL A 110 1.24 -11.55 2.92
N ASN A 111 1.77 -11.73 4.14
CA ASN A 111 2.21 -13.02 4.66
C ASN A 111 1.10 -13.87 5.32
N GLY A 112 -0.05 -13.28 5.60
CA GLY A 112 -1.17 -13.94 6.28
C GLY A 112 -2.44 -13.12 6.24
N ALA A 113 -3.23 -13.11 7.31
CA ALA A 113 -4.49 -12.38 7.36
C ALA A 113 -4.28 -10.86 7.19
N ALA A 114 -4.98 -10.27 6.22
CA ALA A 114 -5.13 -8.84 5.96
C ALA A 114 -6.62 -8.50 5.99
N VAL A 115 -7.12 -8.00 7.12
CA VAL A 115 -8.55 -7.92 7.42
C VAL A 115 -8.95 -6.51 7.90
N GLY A 116 -10.12 -6.04 7.51
CA GLY A 116 -10.57 -4.69 7.85
C GLY A 116 -9.56 -3.64 7.41
N ILE A 117 -9.10 -2.78 8.35
CA ILE A 117 -8.06 -1.79 8.06
C ILE A 117 -6.76 -2.42 7.57
N GLY A 118 -6.45 -3.67 7.96
CA GLY A 118 -5.30 -4.41 7.45
C GLY A 118 -5.37 -4.69 5.94
N MET A 119 -6.58 -4.77 5.38
CA MET A 119 -6.79 -4.85 3.95
C MET A 119 -6.93 -3.46 3.31
N THR A 120 -7.72 -2.57 3.90
CA THR A 120 -8.00 -1.27 3.27
C THR A 120 -6.78 -0.39 3.17
N MET A 121 -5.83 -0.45 4.12
CA MET A 121 -4.60 0.34 4.09
C MET A 121 -3.68 -0.01 2.92
N ILE A 122 -3.75 -1.23 2.38
CA ILE A 122 -2.88 -1.65 1.26
C ILE A 122 -3.57 -1.55 -0.12
N LEU A 123 -4.88 -1.30 -0.18
CA LEU A 123 -5.56 -1.12 -1.47
C LEU A 123 -5.00 0.02 -2.32
N PRO A 124 -4.53 1.15 -1.76
CA PRO A 124 -3.88 2.21 -2.53
C PRO A 124 -2.42 1.90 -2.90
N PHE A 125 -1.81 0.77 -2.47
CA PHE A 125 -0.45 0.40 -2.85
C PHE A 125 -0.36 0.05 -4.34
N ASP A 126 0.85 0.15 -4.88
CA ASP A 126 1.09 -0.07 -6.31
C ASP A 126 1.00 -1.57 -6.66
N VAL A 127 1.56 -2.45 -5.82
CA VAL A 127 1.56 -3.90 -6.03
C VAL A 127 1.27 -4.63 -4.72
N ILE A 128 0.48 -5.70 -4.80
CA ILE A 128 0.20 -6.63 -3.70
C ILE A 128 0.75 -8.01 -4.07
N VAL A 129 1.80 -8.44 -3.37
CA VAL A 129 2.34 -9.79 -3.43
C VAL A 129 1.75 -10.59 -2.28
N ALA A 130 1.02 -11.65 -2.56
CA ALA A 130 0.38 -12.50 -1.57
C ALA A 130 1.14 -13.81 -1.39
N SER A 131 1.36 -14.20 -0.15
CA SER A 131 1.68 -15.59 0.19
C SER A 131 0.45 -16.46 -0.05
N GLU A 132 0.63 -17.75 -0.38
CA GLU A 132 -0.45 -18.74 -0.43
C GLU A 132 -1.23 -18.87 0.89
N ARG A 133 -0.65 -18.42 2.00
CA ARG A 133 -1.30 -18.35 3.33
C ARG A 133 -2.11 -17.09 3.57
N ALA A 134 -2.06 -16.12 2.65
CA ALA A 134 -2.76 -14.86 2.81
C ALA A 134 -4.28 -15.04 2.76
N LYS A 135 -4.98 -14.23 3.57
CA LYS A 135 -6.44 -14.14 3.57
C LYS A 135 -6.84 -12.68 3.60
N PHE A 136 -7.75 -12.30 2.75
CA PHE A 136 -8.23 -10.93 2.65
C PHE A 136 -9.67 -10.82 3.11
N GLY A 137 -10.04 -9.75 3.81
CA GLY A 137 -11.41 -9.62 4.30
C GLY A 137 -11.87 -8.20 4.56
N MET A 138 -13.04 -7.87 4.00
CA MET A 138 -13.79 -6.62 4.26
C MET A 138 -14.81 -6.86 5.38
N LEU A 139 -14.34 -7.15 6.60
CA LEU A 139 -15.18 -7.61 7.70
C LEU A 139 -15.96 -6.49 8.41
N PHE A 140 -15.97 -5.27 7.93
CA PHE A 140 -16.65 -4.13 8.54
C PHE A 140 -18.11 -4.39 8.86
N ILE A 141 -18.87 -5.01 7.93
CA ILE A 141 -20.29 -5.35 8.14
C ILE A 141 -20.52 -6.30 9.32
N LYS A 142 -19.54 -7.16 9.64
CA LYS A 142 -19.65 -8.09 10.77
C LYS A 142 -19.62 -7.40 12.13
N VAL A 143 -19.14 -6.17 12.18
CA VAL A 143 -19.08 -5.33 13.38
C VAL A 143 -19.94 -4.07 13.24
N GLY A 144 -20.88 -4.05 12.27
CA GLY A 144 -21.82 -2.95 12.08
C GLY A 144 -21.20 -1.67 11.54
N LEU A 145 -20.09 -1.77 10.82
CA LEU A 145 -19.38 -0.64 10.24
C LEU A 145 -19.39 -0.68 8.70
N VAL A 146 -19.06 0.45 8.11
CA VAL A 146 -18.79 0.59 6.66
C VAL A 146 -17.28 0.63 6.41
N PRO A 147 -16.81 0.22 5.22
CA PRO A 147 -15.41 0.34 4.83
C PRO A 147 -14.93 1.80 4.79
N GLU A 148 -13.63 1.99 5.00
CA GLU A 148 -12.95 3.28 5.11
C GLU A 148 -11.75 3.39 4.14
N LEU A 149 -10.96 4.48 4.19
CA LEU A 149 -9.76 4.71 3.37
C LEU A 149 -10.02 4.60 1.86
N ALA A 150 -11.15 5.14 1.38
CA ALA A 150 -11.57 5.07 -0.02
C ALA A 150 -11.63 3.63 -0.59
N SER A 151 -11.63 2.63 0.27
CA SER A 151 -11.56 1.21 -0.12
C SER A 151 -12.71 0.75 -0.99
N THR A 152 -13.91 1.32 -0.84
CA THR A 152 -15.06 0.99 -1.70
C THR A 152 -14.80 1.35 -3.17
N ARG A 153 -14.02 2.40 -3.44
CA ARG A 153 -13.57 2.75 -4.79
C ARG A 153 -12.39 1.91 -5.23
N LEU A 154 -11.35 1.83 -4.39
CA LEU A 154 -10.09 1.14 -4.72
C LEU A 154 -10.29 -0.36 -4.92
N LEU A 155 -11.15 -1.00 -4.12
CA LEU A 155 -11.48 -2.41 -4.29
C LEU A 155 -12.24 -2.65 -5.61
N VAL A 156 -13.20 -1.79 -5.95
CA VAL A 156 -13.92 -1.89 -7.24
C VAL A 156 -12.95 -1.77 -8.42
N GLN A 157 -11.96 -0.88 -8.33
CA GLN A 157 -10.94 -0.73 -9.39
C GLN A 157 -10.10 -2.00 -9.56
N ARG A 158 -9.76 -2.73 -8.47
CA ARG A 158 -8.97 -3.96 -8.55
C ARG A 158 -9.77 -5.17 -9.00
N VAL A 159 -10.98 -5.38 -8.46
CA VAL A 159 -11.70 -6.66 -8.64
C VAL A 159 -13.01 -6.54 -9.39
N GLY A 160 -13.41 -5.32 -9.75
CA GLY A 160 -14.71 -5.03 -10.36
C GLY A 160 -15.86 -4.98 -9.35
N PHE A 161 -16.99 -4.34 -9.76
CA PHE A 161 -18.10 -4.00 -8.86
C PHE A 161 -18.72 -5.22 -8.17
N GLY A 162 -19.01 -6.30 -8.92
CA GLY A 162 -19.71 -7.47 -8.37
C GLY A 162 -18.94 -8.18 -7.26
N ARG A 163 -17.63 -8.38 -7.45
CA ARG A 163 -16.77 -9.03 -6.46
C ARG A 163 -16.52 -8.12 -5.24
N ALA A 164 -16.32 -6.84 -5.48
CA ALA A 164 -16.22 -5.87 -4.40
C ALA A 164 -17.48 -5.83 -3.55
N SER A 165 -18.66 -5.83 -4.18
CA SER A 165 -19.95 -5.90 -3.49
C SER A 165 -20.10 -7.17 -2.66
N GLU A 166 -19.79 -8.33 -3.23
CA GLU A 166 -19.82 -9.61 -2.51
C GLU A 166 -18.93 -9.57 -1.28
N MET A 167 -17.68 -9.14 -1.40
CA MET A 167 -16.73 -9.05 -0.29
C MET A 167 -17.20 -8.10 0.80
N CYS A 168 -17.69 -6.90 0.43
CA CYS A 168 -18.13 -5.89 1.39
C CYS A 168 -19.46 -6.27 2.08
N LEU A 169 -20.43 -6.81 1.34
CA LEU A 169 -21.77 -7.10 1.86
C LEU A 169 -21.83 -8.41 2.64
N SER A 170 -21.05 -9.42 2.23
CA SER A 170 -21.00 -10.69 2.96
C SER A 170 -20.03 -10.65 4.14
N GLY A 171 -18.98 -9.85 4.06
CA GLY A 171 -17.86 -9.86 5.00
C GLY A 171 -17.17 -11.23 5.07
N ARG A 172 -17.14 -11.97 3.96
CA ARG A 172 -16.42 -13.24 3.90
C ARG A 172 -14.91 -13.02 3.73
N LEU A 173 -14.16 -14.05 4.09
CA LEU A 173 -12.74 -14.09 3.75
C LEU A 173 -12.55 -14.54 2.29
N CYS A 174 -11.57 -13.96 1.64
CA CYS A 174 -11.08 -14.32 0.31
C CYS A 174 -9.70 -14.96 0.48
N GLU A 175 -9.56 -16.21 0.08
CA GLU A 175 -8.30 -16.95 0.15
C GLU A 175 -7.31 -16.42 -0.92
N ALA A 176 -6.01 -16.63 -0.69
CA ALA A 176 -4.93 -16.08 -1.54
C ALA A 176 -5.08 -16.45 -3.03
N ALA A 177 -5.41 -17.70 -3.34
CA ALA A 177 -5.60 -18.16 -4.72
C ALA A 177 -6.79 -17.47 -5.40
N GLU A 178 -7.88 -17.23 -4.66
CA GLU A 178 -9.01 -16.45 -5.17
C GLU A 178 -8.60 -14.99 -5.37
N ALA A 179 -7.92 -14.39 -4.39
CA ALA A 179 -7.46 -13.00 -4.45
C ALA A 179 -6.57 -12.75 -5.69
N TYR A 180 -5.68 -13.67 -6.00
CA TYR A 180 -4.86 -13.62 -7.21
C TYR A 180 -5.72 -13.76 -8.49
N ARG A 181 -6.60 -14.75 -8.54
CA ARG A 181 -7.46 -14.99 -9.70
C ARG A 181 -8.38 -13.81 -10.03
N ILE A 182 -8.82 -13.05 -9.04
CA ILE A 182 -9.73 -11.90 -9.23
C ILE A 182 -9.00 -10.56 -9.39
N GLY A 183 -7.68 -10.53 -9.30
CA GLY A 183 -6.87 -9.31 -9.43
C GLY A 183 -6.79 -8.45 -8.16
N LEU A 184 -7.15 -8.99 -7.00
CA LEU A 184 -6.91 -8.32 -5.72
C LEU A 184 -5.43 -8.38 -5.34
N ALA A 185 -4.80 -9.54 -5.51
CA ALA A 185 -3.36 -9.71 -5.43
C ALA A 185 -2.75 -9.79 -6.83
N ASP A 186 -1.60 -9.15 -7.03
CA ASP A 186 -0.91 -9.04 -8.32
C ASP A 186 0.06 -10.21 -8.54
N ARG A 187 0.55 -10.82 -7.46
CA ARG A 187 1.38 -12.03 -7.45
C ARG A 187 0.96 -12.96 -6.33
N LEU A 188 1.07 -14.27 -6.58
CA LEU A 188 0.88 -15.34 -5.60
C LEU A 188 2.15 -16.17 -5.55
N VAL A 189 2.71 -16.36 -4.36
CA VAL A 189 3.99 -17.06 -4.16
C VAL A 189 3.92 -17.98 -2.95
N ALA A 190 4.82 -18.98 -2.90
CA ALA A 190 4.99 -19.83 -1.73
C ALA A 190 5.35 -18.98 -0.48
N PRO A 191 4.98 -19.43 0.74
CA PRO A 191 5.17 -18.63 1.95
C PRO A 191 6.62 -18.24 2.22
N ASP A 192 7.56 -19.10 1.90
CA ASP A 192 9.01 -18.91 2.07
C ASP A 192 9.64 -18.02 0.98
N GLU A 193 8.99 -17.86 -0.16
CA GLU A 193 9.42 -17.00 -1.26
C GLU A 193 8.89 -15.56 -1.17
N LEU A 194 7.94 -15.28 -0.26
CA LEU A 194 7.22 -13.99 -0.23
C LEU A 194 8.16 -12.79 -0.14
N MET A 195 9.06 -12.81 0.83
CA MET A 195 9.94 -11.66 1.07
C MET A 195 10.97 -11.48 -0.03
N ASP A 196 11.53 -12.56 -0.54
CA ASP A 196 12.49 -12.52 -1.64
C ASP A 196 11.83 -11.98 -2.91
N SER A 197 10.62 -12.45 -3.23
CA SER A 197 9.84 -11.96 -4.37
C SER A 197 9.49 -10.47 -4.25
N ALA A 198 9.05 -10.02 -3.06
CA ALA A 198 8.67 -8.62 -2.85
C ALA A 198 9.91 -7.69 -2.88
N ILE A 199 11.02 -8.08 -2.26
CA ILE A 199 12.26 -7.31 -2.24
C ILE A 199 12.90 -7.28 -3.64
N ALA A 200 12.90 -8.39 -4.39
CA ALA A 200 13.40 -8.43 -5.75
C ALA A 200 12.61 -7.46 -6.65
N LEU A 201 11.28 -7.52 -6.62
CA LEU A 201 10.42 -6.59 -7.36
C LEU A 201 10.68 -5.13 -6.98
N ALA A 202 10.77 -4.84 -5.68
CA ALA A 202 11.08 -3.49 -5.19
C ALA A 202 12.46 -3.02 -5.65
N GLY A 203 13.45 -3.93 -5.68
CA GLY A 203 14.79 -3.67 -6.20
C GLY A 203 14.78 -3.31 -7.68
N GLU A 204 14.10 -4.10 -8.52
CA GLU A 204 13.93 -3.82 -9.96
C GLU A 204 13.27 -2.45 -10.19
N VAL A 205 12.23 -2.13 -9.42
CA VAL A 205 11.59 -0.81 -9.48
C VAL A 205 12.56 0.29 -9.08
N ALA A 206 13.31 0.11 -7.98
CA ALA A 206 14.22 1.09 -7.42
C ALA A 206 15.47 1.38 -8.31
N GLU A 207 15.78 0.51 -9.27
CA GLU A 207 16.82 0.74 -10.27
C GLU A 207 16.45 1.83 -11.30
N ASN A 208 15.15 2.12 -11.44
CA ASN A 208 14.68 3.12 -12.38
C ASN A 208 14.84 4.56 -11.85
N PRO A 209 14.91 5.56 -12.75
CA PRO A 209 15.05 6.95 -12.36
C PRO A 209 13.89 7.43 -11.49
N ARG A 210 14.20 7.94 -10.30
CA ARG A 210 13.21 8.31 -9.27
C ARG A 210 12.23 9.40 -9.66
N PRO A 211 12.67 10.47 -10.39
CA PRO A 211 11.70 11.47 -10.86
C PRO A 211 10.64 10.84 -11.76
N GLN A 212 11.04 9.97 -12.69
CA GLN A 212 10.13 9.31 -13.62
C GLN A 212 9.20 8.32 -12.91
N LEU A 213 9.68 7.59 -11.89
CA LEU A 213 8.81 6.73 -11.08
C LEU A 213 7.68 7.53 -10.41
N ARG A 214 8.00 8.70 -9.84
CA ARG A 214 6.99 9.59 -9.25
C ARG A 214 5.99 10.11 -10.28
N MET A 215 6.48 10.53 -11.45
CA MET A 215 5.64 11.02 -12.54
C MET A 215 4.68 9.94 -13.05
N ILE A 216 5.19 8.72 -13.27
CA ILE A 216 4.37 7.56 -13.69
C ILE A 216 3.31 7.25 -12.63
N LYS A 217 3.69 7.15 -11.35
CA LYS A 217 2.74 6.88 -10.27
C LYS A 217 1.67 7.97 -10.16
N ARG A 218 2.06 9.24 -10.30
CA ARG A 218 1.12 10.36 -10.36
C ARG A 218 0.14 10.22 -11.52
N LEU A 219 0.63 9.96 -12.74
CA LEU A 219 -0.23 9.74 -13.91
C LEU A 219 -1.20 8.59 -13.69
N LEU A 220 -0.73 7.43 -13.19
CA LEU A 220 -1.59 6.30 -12.87
C LEU A 220 -2.67 6.65 -11.83
N THR A 221 -2.33 7.50 -10.86
CA THR A 221 -3.27 7.95 -9.82
C THR A 221 -4.34 8.88 -10.40
N GLU A 222 -3.91 9.97 -11.05
CA GLU A 222 -4.80 11.01 -11.56
C GLU A 222 -5.66 10.51 -12.73
N ASN A 223 -5.06 9.73 -13.65
CA ASN A 223 -5.73 9.27 -14.85
C ASN A 223 -6.70 8.10 -14.59
N SER A 224 -6.53 7.37 -13.49
CA SER A 224 -7.46 6.29 -13.11
C SER A 224 -8.88 6.79 -12.79
N LEU A 225 -9.04 8.08 -12.54
CA LEU A 225 -10.31 8.74 -12.21
C LEU A 225 -10.83 9.61 -13.35
N GLU A 226 -10.05 9.75 -14.43
CA GLU A 226 -10.36 10.63 -15.55
C GLU A 226 -11.07 9.85 -16.67
N SER A 227 -12.17 10.39 -17.15
CA SER A 227 -12.93 9.83 -18.28
C SER A 227 -12.60 10.49 -19.62
N ASP A 228 -12.06 11.71 -19.60
CA ASP A 228 -11.64 12.43 -20.80
C ASP A 228 -10.22 12.05 -21.19
N LEU A 229 -10.09 11.21 -22.21
CA LEU A 229 -8.79 10.77 -22.75
C LEU A 229 -7.96 11.94 -23.30
N GLY A 230 -8.56 13.04 -23.69
CA GLY A 230 -7.85 14.26 -24.10
C GLY A 230 -7.15 14.92 -22.89
N VAL A 231 -7.76 14.90 -21.71
CA VAL A 231 -7.13 15.36 -20.46
C VAL A 231 -5.98 14.45 -20.10
N VAL A 232 -6.17 13.11 -20.15
CA VAL A 232 -5.13 12.10 -19.91
C VAL A 232 -3.93 12.35 -20.81
N GLN A 233 -4.15 12.48 -22.13
CA GLN A 233 -3.08 12.68 -23.09
C GLN A 233 -2.32 14.01 -22.89
N ARG A 234 -3.01 15.07 -22.48
CA ARG A 234 -2.34 16.34 -22.16
C ARG A 234 -1.42 16.21 -20.95
N ARG A 235 -1.87 15.58 -19.86
CA ARG A 235 -1.03 15.33 -18.66
C ARG A 235 0.23 14.52 -19.02
N GLU A 236 0.06 13.47 -19.82
CA GLU A 236 1.18 12.65 -20.30
C GLU A 236 2.15 13.46 -21.15
N HIS A 237 1.66 14.30 -22.09
CA HIS A 237 2.50 15.16 -22.92
C HIS A 237 3.27 16.21 -22.11
N GLU A 238 2.70 16.75 -21.06
CA GLU A 238 3.38 17.69 -20.18
C GLU A 238 4.57 17.03 -19.50
N LEU A 239 4.35 15.87 -18.87
CA LEU A 239 5.41 15.16 -18.13
C LEU A 239 6.46 14.55 -19.07
N ILE A 240 6.09 14.04 -20.25
CA ILE A 240 7.09 13.51 -21.20
C ILE A 240 8.03 14.60 -21.72
N ARG A 241 7.53 15.85 -21.91
CA ARG A 241 8.39 16.98 -22.27
C ARG A 241 9.39 17.34 -21.18
N GLU A 242 8.99 17.21 -19.91
CA GLU A 242 9.87 17.36 -18.77
C GLU A 242 10.92 16.25 -18.76
N CYS A 243 10.53 14.99 -18.97
CA CYS A 243 11.45 13.85 -19.07
C CYS A 243 12.51 14.06 -20.17
N TRP A 244 12.14 14.52 -21.36
CA TRP A 244 13.10 14.73 -22.45
C TRP A 244 14.22 15.73 -22.11
N ARG A 245 13.99 16.62 -21.14
CA ARG A 245 15.00 17.60 -20.68
C ARG A 245 15.81 17.11 -19.49
N SER A 246 15.45 15.96 -18.93
CA SER A 246 16.08 15.44 -17.72
C SER A 246 17.44 14.82 -17.99
N VAL A 247 18.31 14.85 -16.99
CA VAL A 247 19.64 14.20 -17.02
C VAL A 247 19.48 12.68 -17.10
N GLU A 248 18.46 12.15 -16.44
CA GLU A 248 18.15 10.72 -16.40
C GLU A 248 17.82 10.18 -17.79
N HIS A 249 16.97 10.90 -18.54
CA HIS A 249 16.67 10.52 -19.92
C HIS A 249 17.89 10.52 -20.81
N ARG A 250 18.71 11.56 -20.73
CA ARG A 250 19.96 11.65 -21.51
C ARG A 250 20.89 10.48 -21.21
N ARG A 251 21.14 10.20 -19.92
CA ARG A 251 21.99 9.06 -19.49
C ARG A 251 21.44 7.73 -19.96
N ALA A 252 20.12 7.52 -19.89
CA ALA A 252 19.47 6.29 -20.34
C ALA A 252 19.66 6.08 -21.86
N VAL A 253 19.48 7.13 -22.68
CA VAL A 253 19.66 7.07 -24.13
C VAL A 253 21.14 6.81 -24.47
N GLU A 254 22.08 7.51 -23.84
CA GLU A 254 23.52 7.30 -24.06
C GLU A 254 23.93 5.85 -23.72
N ALA A 255 23.45 5.33 -22.59
CA ALA A 255 23.72 3.95 -22.18
C ALA A 255 23.10 2.92 -23.14
N PHE A 256 21.92 3.20 -23.67
CA PHE A 256 21.28 2.32 -24.66
C PHE A 256 22.04 2.29 -25.99
N LEU A 257 22.50 3.45 -26.48
CA LEU A 257 23.25 3.58 -27.74
C LEU A 257 24.67 2.99 -27.65
N ALA A 258 25.25 2.94 -26.45
CA ALA A 258 26.58 2.38 -26.21
C ALA A 258 26.58 0.84 -26.10
N ARG A 259 25.43 0.15 -26.11
CA ARG A 259 25.36 -1.32 -26.06
C ARG A 259 25.88 -1.89 -27.38
N PRO A 260 26.86 -2.83 -27.36
CA PRO A 260 27.26 -3.54 -28.59
C PRO A 260 26.06 -4.29 -29.17
N ARG A 261 25.92 -4.23 -30.47
CA ARG A 261 24.89 -4.95 -31.23
C ARG A 261 25.19 -6.43 -31.31
#